data_22c977201f086375e8f64655ca699643
#
_entry.id   22c977201f086375e8f64655ca699643
#
_cell.length_a   1.000
_cell.length_b   1.000
_cell.length_c   1.000
_cell.angle_alpha   90.00
_cell.angle_beta   90.00
_cell.angle_gamma   90.00
#
_symmetry.space_group_name_H-M   'P 1'
#
loop_
_entity.id
_entity.type
_entity.pdbx_description
1 polymer ?
#
loop_
_entity_poly.entity_id
_entity_poly.type
_entity_poly.pdbx_seq_one_letter_code
_entity_poly.pdbx_strand_id
1 'polypeptide(L)'
;MTFRKLLTVQNKNIQNYLVPKLELECGDVLEDVELAYTTYGKLSDSRDNAILVFHALTGSHLLSGKYERFDDKNLPWNEELEIGWWDEFVGPGKMFDTDKYFVICVNYLGGCYGSTGPNSIDKITNNIYGDSFPQITFKDIENSQKLVCDMLGVKSLHAVAGASIGGLMALEFAINYPEYIDKIISISSSHKVSTIQLLHNLEQAYILDLAKDSKSRQEEYLSLARMVAHKTYISLDLLSERAKAESKYIDNEMGLEIIYKQKTRKKLKESQRN
;
A
#
# COMPACT_ATOMS: atom_id res chain seq x y z
N MET A 1 -12.51 -21.57 23.74
CA MET A 1 -11.66 -20.96 22.69
C MET A 1 -12.17 -21.51 21.36
N THR A 2 -12.96 -20.73 20.64
CA THR A 2 -13.55 -21.13 19.36
C THR A 2 -12.51 -20.83 18.29
N PHE A 3 -11.95 -21.86 17.67
CA PHE A 3 -11.08 -21.70 16.50
C PHE A 3 -11.87 -20.99 15.40
N ARG A 4 -11.54 -19.71 15.12
CA ARG A 4 -12.04 -18.99 13.96
C ARG A 4 -11.58 -19.74 12.70
N LYS A 5 -12.55 -20.17 11.90
CA LYS A 5 -12.31 -20.75 10.59
C LYS A 5 -11.71 -19.65 9.70
N LEU A 6 -10.39 -19.63 9.57
CA LEU A 6 -9.70 -18.79 8.59
C LEU A 6 -10.26 -19.18 7.21
N LEU A 7 -10.86 -18.24 6.52
CA LEU A 7 -11.24 -18.42 5.13
C LEU A 7 -9.94 -18.55 4.34
N THR A 8 -9.66 -19.75 3.85
CA THR A 8 -8.55 -19.98 2.94
C THR A 8 -8.98 -19.40 1.59
N VAL A 9 -8.65 -18.15 1.36
CA VAL A 9 -8.75 -17.53 0.04
C VAL A 9 -7.56 -18.06 -0.75
N GLN A 10 -7.80 -19.00 -1.64
CA GLN A 10 -6.76 -19.43 -2.58
C GLN A 10 -6.37 -18.22 -3.45
N ASN A 11 -5.13 -18.19 -3.96
CA ASN A 11 -4.59 -17.19 -4.88
C ASN A 11 -5.49 -16.85 -6.11
N LYS A 12 -6.60 -17.58 -6.27
CA LYS A 12 -7.64 -17.35 -7.29
C LYS A 12 -8.36 -16.02 -7.23
N ASN A 13 -8.24 -15.27 -6.12
CA ASN A 13 -8.86 -13.95 -6.00
C ASN A 13 -7.95 -12.82 -6.46
N ILE A 14 -6.68 -13.10 -6.73
CA ILE A 14 -5.76 -12.13 -7.34
C ILE A 14 -6.10 -12.07 -8.82
N GLN A 15 -6.45 -10.88 -9.29
CA GLN A 15 -6.87 -10.63 -10.66
C GLN A 15 -6.06 -9.45 -11.21
N ASN A 16 -5.85 -9.45 -12.52
CA ASN A 16 -5.21 -8.35 -13.23
C ASN A 16 -6.18 -7.82 -14.28
N TYR A 17 -6.27 -6.50 -14.37
CA TYR A 17 -6.95 -5.81 -15.46
C TYR A 17 -5.93 -5.13 -16.35
N LEU A 18 -5.92 -5.48 -17.61
CA LEU A 18 -5.05 -4.86 -18.62
C LEU A 18 -5.76 -3.66 -19.24
N VAL A 19 -5.18 -2.48 -19.06
CA VAL A 19 -5.61 -1.23 -19.68
C VAL A 19 -4.67 -0.97 -20.85
N PRO A 20 -5.15 -0.99 -22.11
CA PRO A 20 -4.29 -0.88 -23.28
C PRO A 20 -3.49 0.43 -23.32
N LYS A 21 -4.08 1.52 -22.84
CA LYS A 21 -3.49 2.85 -22.85
C LYS A 21 -4.01 3.67 -21.69
N LEU A 22 -3.11 4.29 -20.92
CA LEU A 22 -3.44 5.19 -19.82
C LEU A 22 -2.69 6.51 -19.98
N GLU A 23 -3.43 7.60 -20.15
CA GLU A 23 -2.90 8.96 -20.17
C GLU A 23 -2.74 9.46 -18.74
N LEU A 24 -1.58 10.05 -18.42
CA LEU A 24 -1.22 10.57 -17.11
C LEU A 24 -1.36 12.10 -17.07
N GLU A 25 -1.54 12.66 -15.88
CA GLU A 25 -1.62 14.11 -15.69
C GLU A 25 -0.36 14.86 -16.16
N CYS A 26 0.81 14.23 -16.10
CA CYS A 26 2.07 14.80 -16.63
C CYS A 26 2.11 14.88 -18.16
N GLY A 27 1.16 14.28 -18.86
CA GLY A 27 1.08 14.22 -20.31
C GLY A 27 1.74 12.98 -20.93
N ASP A 28 2.41 12.16 -20.13
CA ASP A 28 2.96 10.89 -20.58
C ASP A 28 1.84 9.83 -20.74
N VAL A 29 2.15 8.80 -21.49
CA VAL A 29 1.23 7.71 -21.77
C VAL A 29 1.89 6.39 -21.44
N LEU A 30 1.22 5.59 -20.62
CA LEU A 30 1.61 4.21 -20.36
C LEU A 30 0.80 3.28 -21.27
N GLU A 31 1.48 2.31 -21.87
CA GLU A 31 0.87 1.25 -22.70
C GLU A 31 0.83 -0.07 -21.94
N ASP A 32 -0.20 -0.89 -22.20
CA ASP A 32 -0.40 -2.21 -21.60
C ASP A 32 -0.27 -2.19 -20.07
N VAL A 33 -0.99 -1.26 -19.43
CA VAL A 33 -0.96 -1.08 -17.97
C VAL A 33 -1.70 -2.22 -17.30
N GLU A 34 -1.00 -2.98 -16.47
CA GLU A 34 -1.60 -3.99 -15.59
C GLU A 34 -2.01 -3.36 -14.27
N LEU A 35 -3.24 -3.62 -13.83
CA LEU A 35 -3.77 -3.22 -12.53
C LEU A 35 -4.15 -4.47 -11.75
N ALA A 36 -3.36 -4.81 -10.73
CA ALA A 36 -3.62 -5.94 -9.86
C ALA A 36 -4.69 -5.58 -8.83
N TYR A 37 -5.67 -6.46 -8.62
CA TYR A 37 -6.75 -6.22 -7.68
C TYR A 37 -7.29 -7.51 -7.06
N THR A 38 -8.01 -7.37 -5.95
CA THR A 38 -8.79 -8.44 -5.33
C THR A 38 -10.21 -7.98 -5.09
N THR A 39 -11.13 -8.94 -5.08
CA THR A 39 -12.54 -8.71 -4.76
C THR A 39 -13.04 -9.70 -3.72
N TYR A 40 -13.97 -9.27 -2.88
CA TYR A 40 -14.58 -10.10 -1.83
C TYR A 40 -16.09 -9.84 -1.81
N GLY A 41 -16.87 -10.91 -1.57
CA GLY A 41 -18.32 -10.82 -1.64
C GLY A 41 -18.87 -10.87 -3.07
N LYS A 42 -20.06 -10.37 -3.27
CA LYS A 42 -20.77 -10.39 -4.55
C LYS A 42 -21.39 -9.03 -4.87
N LEU A 43 -21.17 -8.57 -6.10
CA LEU A 43 -21.84 -7.38 -6.61
C LEU A 43 -23.35 -7.64 -6.75
N SER A 44 -24.16 -6.74 -6.21
CA SER A 44 -25.63 -6.79 -6.31
C SER A 44 -26.12 -6.61 -7.74
N ASP A 45 -27.36 -7.02 -8.00
CA ASP A 45 -27.99 -6.80 -9.31
C ASP A 45 -28.17 -5.31 -9.62
N SER A 46 -28.36 -4.45 -8.58
CA SER A 46 -28.40 -2.98 -8.68
C SER A 46 -27.01 -2.37 -8.92
N ARG A 47 -25.93 -3.10 -8.59
CA ARG A 47 -24.53 -2.72 -8.79
C ARG A 47 -24.10 -1.47 -8.00
N ASP A 48 -24.65 -1.31 -6.79
CA ASP A 48 -24.48 -0.16 -5.91
C ASP A 48 -23.99 -0.53 -4.49
N ASN A 49 -23.73 -1.81 -4.23
CA ASN A 49 -23.24 -2.30 -2.94
C ASN A 49 -21.72 -2.42 -2.86
N ALA A 50 -20.97 -1.82 -3.78
CA ALA A 50 -19.52 -1.93 -3.81
C ALA A 50 -18.86 -0.99 -2.79
N ILE A 51 -17.77 -1.46 -2.17
CA ILE A 51 -16.87 -0.66 -1.32
C ILE A 51 -15.47 -0.74 -1.93
N LEU A 52 -14.92 0.41 -2.31
CA LEU A 52 -13.54 0.51 -2.77
C LEU A 52 -12.62 0.84 -1.59
N VAL A 53 -11.59 0.00 -1.37
CA VAL A 53 -10.64 0.17 -0.29
C VAL A 53 -9.29 0.58 -0.85
N PHE A 54 -8.78 1.73 -0.38
CA PHE A 54 -7.45 2.25 -0.67
C PHE A 54 -6.46 1.77 0.40
N HIS A 55 -5.40 1.09 0.00
CA HIS A 55 -4.40 0.58 0.93
C HIS A 55 -3.43 1.67 1.43
N ALA A 56 -2.68 1.40 2.50
CA ALA A 56 -1.64 2.30 2.99
C ALA A 56 -0.42 2.31 2.03
N LEU A 57 0.52 3.24 2.22
CA LEU A 57 1.67 3.46 1.32
C LEU A 57 2.43 2.18 0.96
N THR A 58 2.69 1.33 1.94
CA THR A 58 3.40 0.05 1.76
C THR A 58 2.47 -1.16 1.74
N GLY A 59 1.16 -0.92 1.59
CA GLY A 59 0.15 -1.98 1.50
C GLY A 59 0.05 -2.55 0.10
N SER A 60 -0.83 -3.52 -0.03
CA SER A 60 -1.13 -4.19 -1.30
C SER A 60 -2.64 -4.37 -1.47
N HIS A 61 -3.05 -4.86 -2.62
CA HIS A 61 -4.43 -5.26 -2.87
C HIS A 61 -4.88 -6.51 -2.07
N LEU A 62 -3.96 -7.21 -1.39
CA LEU A 62 -4.25 -8.41 -0.60
C LEU A 62 -4.91 -8.02 0.73
N LEU A 63 -6.22 -7.77 0.70
CA LEU A 63 -6.95 -7.13 1.78
C LEU A 63 -7.38 -8.11 2.89
N SER A 64 -7.83 -9.31 2.53
CA SER A 64 -8.38 -10.28 3.49
C SER A 64 -8.12 -11.72 3.05
N GLY A 65 -8.04 -12.62 4.02
CA GLY A 65 -7.81 -14.03 3.82
C GLY A 65 -6.34 -14.44 3.93
N LYS A 66 -6.08 -15.72 3.77
CA LYS A 66 -4.74 -16.30 3.78
C LYS A 66 -4.29 -16.55 2.35
N TYR A 67 -3.10 -16.06 2.02
CA TYR A 67 -2.45 -16.24 0.73
C TYR A 67 -1.31 -17.25 0.86
N GLU A 68 -1.16 -18.10 -0.12
CA GLU A 68 -0.01 -18.99 -0.22
C GLU A 68 1.10 -18.30 -1.00
N ARG A 69 2.35 -18.64 -0.66
CA ARG A 69 3.51 -18.14 -1.39
C ARG A 69 3.35 -18.45 -2.88
N PHE A 70 3.53 -17.47 -3.71
CA PHE A 70 3.54 -17.59 -5.15
C PHE A 70 4.78 -16.88 -5.71
N ASP A 71 5.41 -17.52 -6.69
CA ASP A 71 6.55 -16.94 -7.39
C ASP A 71 6.03 -16.15 -8.58
N ASP A 72 5.69 -14.88 -8.34
CA ASP A 72 5.38 -13.92 -9.39
C ASP A 72 6.45 -12.82 -9.38
N LYS A 73 7.07 -12.58 -10.54
CA LYS A 73 8.10 -11.55 -10.70
C LYS A 73 7.59 -10.14 -10.39
N ASN A 74 6.29 -9.90 -10.59
CA ASN A 74 5.63 -8.61 -10.38
C ASN A 74 5.05 -8.46 -8.98
N LEU A 75 5.07 -9.52 -8.16
CA LEU A 75 4.54 -9.50 -6.80
C LEU A 75 5.56 -10.14 -5.86
N PRO A 76 6.52 -9.35 -5.35
CA PRO A 76 7.55 -9.83 -4.45
C PRO A 76 6.90 -10.35 -3.17
N TRP A 77 7.05 -11.66 -2.92
CA TRP A 77 6.49 -12.29 -1.73
C TRP A 77 7.32 -11.96 -0.49
N ASN A 78 6.63 -11.64 0.59
CA ASN A 78 7.19 -11.61 1.94
C ASN A 78 6.16 -12.19 2.94
N GLU A 79 6.59 -12.54 4.14
CA GLU A 79 5.74 -13.16 5.16
C GLU A 79 4.56 -12.26 5.60
N GLU A 80 4.68 -10.94 5.47
CA GLU A 80 3.61 -9.98 5.79
C GLU A 80 2.42 -10.09 4.83
N LEU A 81 2.62 -10.71 3.65
CA LEU A 81 1.56 -10.95 2.67
C LEU A 81 0.77 -12.24 2.92
N GLU A 82 1.20 -13.09 3.85
CA GLU A 82 0.52 -14.37 4.14
C GLU A 82 -0.93 -14.17 4.61
N ILE A 83 -1.20 -13.07 5.33
CA ILE A 83 -2.54 -12.73 5.80
C ILE A 83 -2.87 -11.32 5.29
N GLY A 84 -4.05 -11.17 4.70
CA GLY A 84 -4.54 -9.88 4.24
C GLY A 84 -4.46 -8.83 5.34
N TRP A 85 -3.95 -7.64 5.00
CA TRP A 85 -3.62 -6.62 6.01
C TRP A 85 -4.82 -6.03 6.76
N TRP A 86 -6.05 -6.24 6.25
CA TRP A 86 -7.32 -5.92 6.91
C TRP A 86 -8.23 -7.15 7.11
N ASP A 87 -7.63 -8.32 7.23
CA ASP A 87 -8.40 -9.55 7.45
C ASP A 87 -9.38 -9.46 8.62
N GLU A 88 -9.00 -8.77 9.69
CA GLU A 88 -9.87 -8.58 10.86
C GLU A 88 -11.15 -7.76 10.54
N PHE A 89 -11.13 -6.91 9.51
CA PHE A 89 -12.24 -6.02 9.16
C PHE A 89 -13.06 -6.48 7.96
N VAL A 90 -12.53 -7.34 7.09
CA VAL A 90 -13.17 -7.76 5.83
C VAL A 90 -13.53 -9.24 5.88
N GLY A 91 -14.78 -9.54 5.65
CA GLY A 91 -15.29 -10.93 5.64
C GLY A 91 -16.74 -11.02 6.10
N PRO A 92 -17.35 -12.22 6.08
CA PRO A 92 -18.72 -12.44 6.54
C PRO A 92 -18.93 -11.97 7.98
N GLY A 93 -19.91 -11.11 8.19
CA GLY A 93 -20.26 -10.56 9.51
C GLY A 93 -19.22 -9.63 10.13
N LYS A 94 -18.15 -9.25 9.41
CA LYS A 94 -17.16 -8.27 9.84
C LYS A 94 -17.62 -6.85 9.49
N MET A 95 -16.79 -5.83 9.76
CA MET A 95 -17.09 -4.42 9.49
C MET A 95 -17.43 -4.19 8.00
N PHE A 96 -16.60 -4.71 7.11
CA PHE A 96 -16.87 -4.79 5.67
C PHE A 96 -17.44 -6.18 5.39
N ASP A 97 -18.75 -6.32 5.66
CA ASP A 97 -19.48 -7.59 5.61
C ASP A 97 -19.64 -8.07 4.16
N THR A 98 -18.87 -9.09 3.78
CA THR A 98 -18.88 -9.63 2.42
C THR A 98 -20.13 -10.42 2.07
N ASP A 99 -21.02 -10.70 3.01
CA ASP A 99 -22.36 -11.23 2.72
C ASP A 99 -23.30 -10.13 2.18
N LYS A 100 -22.96 -8.84 2.39
CA LYS A 100 -23.75 -7.67 1.98
C LYS A 100 -23.07 -6.85 0.92
N TYR A 101 -21.76 -6.69 1.03
CA TYR A 101 -20.96 -5.75 0.22
C TYR A 101 -20.01 -6.48 -0.72
N PHE A 102 -19.80 -5.87 -1.86
CA PHE A 102 -18.75 -6.24 -2.80
C PHE A 102 -17.53 -5.36 -2.55
N VAL A 103 -16.53 -5.89 -1.84
CA VAL A 103 -15.34 -5.15 -1.46
C VAL A 103 -14.27 -5.30 -2.52
N ILE A 104 -13.70 -4.19 -2.97
CA ILE A 104 -12.68 -4.11 -4.02
C ILE A 104 -11.43 -3.46 -3.42
N CYS A 105 -10.26 -4.04 -3.66
CA CYS A 105 -8.99 -3.41 -3.36
C CYS A 105 -8.07 -3.55 -4.57
N VAL A 106 -7.56 -2.42 -5.07
CA VAL A 106 -6.69 -2.37 -6.25
C VAL A 106 -5.31 -1.92 -5.81
N ASN A 107 -4.26 -2.57 -6.29
CA ASN A 107 -2.90 -2.10 -6.05
C ASN A 107 -2.63 -0.83 -6.84
N TYR A 108 -1.98 0.14 -6.21
CA TYR A 108 -1.73 1.43 -6.84
C TYR A 108 -0.89 1.31 -8.11
N LEU A 109 -1.25 2.08 -9.12
CA LEU A 109 -0.35 2.38 -10.24
C LEU A 109 0.95 2.96 -9.67
N GLY A 110 2.10 2.52 -10.15
CA GLY A 110 3.39 2.88 -9.57
C GLY A 110 3.76 2.09 -8.30
N GLY A 111 2.86 1.23 -7.79
CA GLY A 111 3.11 0.39 -6.62
C GLY A 111 3.96 -0.84 -6.93
N CYS A 112 4.40 -1.54 -5.88
CA CYS A 112 5.33 -2.66 -5.99
C CYS A 112 4.68 -4.06 -5.94
N TYR A 113 3.33 -4.14 -5.93
CA TYR A 113 2.61 -5.40 -5.73
C TYR A 113 1.67 -5.73 -6.91
N GLY A 114 2.23 -5.85 -8.10
CA GLY A 114 1.55 -6.41 -9.28
C GLY A 114 0.95 -5.42 -10.26
N SER A 115 0.61 -4.19 -9.87
CA SER A 115 0.27 -3.15 -10.84
C SER A 115 1.51 -2.59 -11.52
N THR A 116 1.36 -2.09 -12.75
CA THR A 116 2.46 -1.45 -13.49
C THR A 116 3.11 -0.36 -12.65
N GLY A 117 4.44 -0.41 -12.56
CA GLY A 117 5.25 0.49 -11.77
C GLY A 117 6.72 0.48 -12.21
N PRO A 118 7.63 1.14 -11.45
CA PRO A 118 9.04 1.23 -11.82
C PRO A 118 9.75 -0.10 -12.09
N ASN A 119 9.29 -1.20 -11.46
CA ASN A 119 9.86 -2.54 -11.69
C ASN A 119 9.27 -3.27 -12.92
N SER A 120 8.28 -2.67 -13.56
CA SER A 120 7.66 -3.24 -14.76
C SER A 120 8.53 -3.02 -16.00
N ILE A 121 8.30 -3.84 -17.02
CA ILE A 121 8.98 -3.70 -18.30
C ILE A 121 8.25 -2.65 -19.15
N ASP A 122 8.96 -1.63 -19.55
CA ASP A 122 8.51 -0.71 -20.57
C ASP A 122 8.39 -1.44 -21.93
N LYS A 123 7.21 -1.46 -22.49
CA LYS A 123 6.91 -2.17 -23.74
C LYS A 123 7.57 -1.54 -24.96
N ILE A 124 7.95 -0.27 -24.88
CA ILE A 124 8.60 0.46 -25.99
C ILE A 124 10.09 0.13 -26.01
N THR A 125 10.76 0.20 -24.87
CA THR A 125 12.21 -0.02 -24.76
C THR A 125 12.61 -1.46 -24.45
N ASN A 126 11.65 -2.28 -24.03
CA ASN A 126 11.83 -3.67 -23.54
C ASN A 126 12.82 -3.76 -22.36
N ASN A 127 12.95 -2.69 -21.59
CA ASN A 127 13.74 -2.62 -20.37
C ASN A 127 12.85 -2.35 -19.16
N ILE A 128 13.36 -2.60 -17.95
CA ILE A 128 12.69 -2.17 -16.72
C ILE A 128 12.66 -0.63 -16.72
N TYR A 129 11.50 -0.05 -16.39
CA TYR A 129 11.36 1.42 -16.28
C TYR A 129 12.40 2.03 -15.33
N GLY A 130 12.52 1.51 -14.11
CA GLY A 130 13.39 2.11 -13.10
C GLY A 130 13.11 3.59 -12.90
N ASP A 131 14.15 4.41 -13.01
CA ASP A 131 14.07 5.87 -12.88
C ASP A 131 13.37 6.56 -14.06
N SER A 132 13.14 5.87 -15.18
CA SER A 132 12.40 6.40 -16.33
C SER A 132 10.88 6.25 -16.18
N PHE A 133 10.39 5.62 -15.12
CA PHE A 133 8.96 5.52 -14.86
C PHE A 133 8.37 6.94 -14.71
N PRO A 134 7.26 7.26 -15.41
CA PRO A 134 6.72 8.60 -15.38
C PRO A 134 6.25 9.01 -13.99
N GLN A 135 6.16 10.33 -13.75
CA GLN A 135 5.65 10.86 -12.51
C GLN A 135 4.16 10.54 -12.39
N ILE A 136 3.78 9.86 -11.31
CA ILE A 136 2.39 9.48 -10.99
C ILE A 136 1.82 10.42 -9.94
N THR A 137 0.64 10.94 -10.18
CA THR A 137 -0.13 11.75 -9.21
C THR A 137 -1.20 10.90 -8.51
N PHE A 138 -1.80 11.44 -7.47
CA PHE A 138 -2.95 10.81 -6.82
C PHE A 138 -4.11 10.63 -7.78
N LYS A 139 -4.34 11.60 -8.66
CA LYS A 139 -5.38 11.53 -9.65
C LYS A 139 -5.18 10.42 -10.68
N ASP A 140 -3.93 10.17 -11.10
CA ASP A 140 -3.61 9.03 -11.96
C ASP A 140 -3.93 7.70 -11.27
N ILE A 141 -3.59 7.59 -9.99
CA ILE A 141 -3.94 6.41 -9.17
C ILE A 141 -5.46 6.27 -9.10
N GLU A 142 -6.18 7.33 -8.77
CA GLU A 142 -7.65 7.32 -8.68
C GLU A 142 -8.33 6.95 -9.98
N ASN A 143 -7.89 7.52 -11.09
CA ASN A 143 -8.39 7.18 -12.42
C ASN A 143 -8.19 5.69 -12.70
N SER A 144 -7.03 5.12 -12.32
CA SER A 144 -6.77 3.69 -12.46
C SER A 144 -7.72 2.82 -11.61
N GLN A 145 -8.02 3.25 -10.38
CA GLN A 145 -9.00 2.58 -9.51
C GLN A 145 -10.42 2.63 -10.11
N LYS A 146 -10.79 3.79 -10.65
CA LYS A 146 -12.10 4.00 -11.30
C LYS A 146 -12.26 3.08 -12.51
N LEU A 147 -11.21 2.92 -13.33
CA LEU A 147 -11.21 1.99 -14.47
C LEU A 147 -11.49 0.55 -14.04
N VAL A 148 -10.91 0.09 -12.92
CA VAL A 148 -11.21 -1.26 -12.40
C VAL A 148 -12.66 -1.35 -11.93
N CYS A 149 -13.18 -0.36 -11.23
CA CYS A 149 -14.59 -0.33 -10.83
C CYS A 149 -15.54 -0.37 -12.04
N ASP A 150 -15.24 0.37 -13.11
CA ASP A 150 -16.02 0.40 -14.34
C ASP A 150 -15.99 -0.94 -15.07
N MET A 151 -14.80 -1.55 -15.17
CA MET A 151 -14.64 -2.88 -15.75
C MET A 151 -15.43 -3.95 -14.99
N LEU A 152 -15.48 -3.85 -13.66
CA LEU A 152 -16.30 -4.72 -12.81
C LEU A 152 -17.80 -4.43 -12.92
N GLY A 153 -18.18 -3.34 -13.58
CA GLY A 153 -19.56 -2.94 -13.81
C GLY A 153 -20.23 -2.29 -12.60
N VAL A 154 -19.45 -1.73 -11.67
CA VAL A 154 -19.95 -0.97 -10.53
C VAL A 154 -20.61 0.33 -11.00
N LYS A 155 -21.86 0.57 -10.64
CA LYS A 155 -22.58 1.80 -11.00
C LYS A 155 -22.33 2.94 -10.02
N SER A 156 -22.26 2.62 -8.74
CA SER A 156 -21.94 3.54 -7.67
C SER A 156 -21.30 2.78 -6.51
N LEU A 157 -20.51 3.48 -5.72
CA LEU A 157 -19.87 2.94 -4.52
C LEU A 157 -20.73 3.26 -3.29
N HIS A 158 -21.12 2.22 -2.55
CA HIS A 158 -21.72 2.38 -1.23
C HIS A 158 -20.78 3.13 -0.28
N ALA A 159 -19.45 2.85 -0.40
CA ALA A 159 -18.45 3.59 0.33
C ALA A 159 -17.09 3.55 -0.38
N VAL A 160 -16.26 4.54 -0.10
CA VAL A 160 -14.81 4.48 -0.23
C VAL A 160 -14.19 4.44 1.16
N ALA A 161 -13.16 3.63 1.34
CA ALA A 161 -12.51 3.47 2.63
C ALA A 161 -11.00 3.44 2.49
N GLY A 162 -10.27 3.96 3.48
CA GLY A 162 -8.82 3.87 3.50
C GLY A 162 -8.21 4.36 4.81
N ALA A 163 -6.98 3.94 5.06
CA ALA A 163 -6.21 4.35 6.22
C ALA A 163 -4.91 5.03 5.79
N SER A 164 -4.46 6.03 6.57
CA SER A 164 -3.25 6.80 6.28
C SER A 164 -3.34 7.47 4.90
N ILE A 165 -2.38 7.22 3.98
CA ILE A 165 -2.46 7.69 2.59
C ILE A 165 -3.72 7.19 1.87
N GLY A 166 -4.18 5.97 2.18
CA GLY A 166 -5.44 5.45 1.64
C GLY A 166 -6.65 6.25 2.07
N GLY A 167 -6.62 6.85 3.27
CA GLY A 167 -7.67 7.77 3.73
C GLY A 167 -7.65 9.12 3.00
N LEU A 168 -6.46 9.63 2.62
CA LEU A 168 -6.31 10.78 1.73
C LEU A 168 -6.88 10.47 0.34
N MET A 169 -6.51 9.32 -0.23
CA MET A 169 -7.03 8.85 -1.51
C MET A 169 -8.56 8.73 -1.52
N ALA A 170 -9.13 8.20 -0.43
CA ALA A 170 -10.60 8.09 -0.30
C ALA A 170 -11.29 9.47 -0.28
N LEU A 171 -10.69 10.47 0.37
CA LEU A 171 -11.20 11.84 0.38
C LEU A 171 -11.11 12.49 -1.00
N GLU A 172 -9.96 12.37 -1.67
CA GLU A 172 -9.73 12.97 -2.98
C GLU A 172 -10.58 12.28 -4.06
N PHE A 173 -10.68 10.96 -4.03
CA PHE A 173 -11.59 10.21 -4.91
C PHE A 173 -13.05 10.67 -4.77
N ALA A 174 -13.50 10.98 -3.55
CA ALA A 174 -14.84 11.49 -3.33
C ALA A 174 -15.03 12.92 -3.87
N ILE A 175 -13.99 13.75 -3.86
CA ILE A 175 -14.03 15.08 -4.47
C ILE A 175 -14.10 14.99 -6.00
N ASN A 176 -13.35 14.05 -6.59
CA ASN A 176 -13.30 13.88 -8.05
C ASN A 176 -14.51 13.14 -8.61
N TYR A 177 -15.16 12.28 -7.80
CA TYR A 177 -16.33 11.47 -8.22
C TYR A 177 -17.52 11.60 -7.24
N PRO A 178 -18.04 12.81 -6.93
CA PRO A 178 -19.01 13.02 -5.85
C PRO A 178 -20.33 12.28 -6.07
N GLU A 179 -20.78 12.17 -7.32
CA GLU A 179 -22.04 11.48 -7.65
C GLU A 179 -21.90 9.95 -7.71
N TYR A 180 -20.66 9.44 -7.60
CA TYR A 180 -20.36 8.02 -7.69
C TYR A 180 -20.29 7.34 -6.32
N ILE A 181 -20.23 8.10 -5.23
CA ILE A 181 -19.93 7.64 -3.87
C ILE A 181 -21.00 8.10 -2.89
N ASP A 182 -21.48 7.15 -2.07
CA ASP A 182 -22.46 7.43 -1.03
C ASP A 182 -21.80 7.80 0.33
N LYS A 183 -20.70 7.15 0.70
CA LYS A 183 -20.02 7.32 2.01
C LYS A 183 -18.52 7.31 1.90
N ILE A 184 -17.86 7.98 2.86
CA ILE A 184 -16.40 8.03 3.00
C ILE A 184 -16.02 7.52 4.38
N ILE A 185 -15.04 6.62 4.43
CA ILE A 185 -14.43 6.10 5.66
C ILE A 185 -12.93 6.39 5.60
N SER A 186 -12.52 7.52 6.20
CA SER A 186 -11.11 7.95 6.26
C SER A 186 -10.57 7.74 7.68
N ILE A 187 -9.56 6.86 7.83
CA ILE A 187 -9.02 6.42 9.12
C ILE A 187 -7.59 6.91 9.25
N SER A 188 -7.26 7.52 10.42
CA SER A 188 -5.89 8.00 10.70
C SER A 188 -5.30 8.83 9.57
N SER A 189 -6.11 9.71 9.00
CA SER A 189 -5.78 10.54 7.84
C SER A 189 -6.37 11.96 8.02
N SER A 190 -5.97 12.87 7.17
CA SER A 190 -6.41 14.27 7.22
C SER A 190 -6.48 14.84 5.81
N HIS A 191 -7.37 15.82 5.60
CA HIS A 191 -7.47 16.58 4.34
C HIS A 191 -6.28 17.51 4.10
N LYS A 192 -5.40 17.67 5.07
CA LYS A 192 -4.22 18.54 4.98
C LYS A 192 -3.02 17.90 5.68
N VAL A 193 -1.92 17.84 4.98
CA VAL A 193 -0.64 17.40 5.54
C VAL A 193 -0.11 18.50 6.47
N SER A 194 0.28 18.13 7.70
CA SER A 194 0.89 19.08 8.64
C SER A 194 2.31 19.45 8.19
N THR A 195 2.77 20.66 8.58
CA THR A 195 4.13 21.12 8.24
C THR A 195 5.20 20.16 8.73
N ILE A 196 5.04 19.59 9.93
CA ILE A 196 6.02 18.64 10.47
C ILE A 196 6.05 17.35 9.66
N GLN A 197 4.90 16.86 9.19
CA GLN A 197 4.83 15.69 8.33
C GLN A 197 5.47 15.96 6.96
N LEU A 198 5.23 17.14 6.39
CA LEU A 198 5.88 17.56 5.15
C LEU A 198 7.41 17.59 5.30
N LEU A 199 7.93 18.16 6.40
CA LEU A 199 9.35 18.16 6.68
C LEU A 199 9.94 16.76 6.77
N HIS A 200 9.27 15.83 7.47
CA HIS A 200 9.71 14.44 7.54
C HIS A 200 9.67 13.73 6.18
N ASN A 201 8.71 14.06 5.32
CA ASN A 201 8.66 13.52 3.96
C ASN A 201 9.81 14.05 3.11
N LEU A 202 10.14 15.34 3.22
CA LEU A 202 11.29 15.94 2.54
C LEU A 202 12.63 15.36 3.03
N GLU A 203 12.78 15.13 4.34
CA GLU A 203 13.96 14.45 4.92
C GLU A 203 14.14 13.06 4.29
N GLN A 204 13.06 12.28 4.21
CA GLN A 204 13.09 10.95 3.61
C GLN A 204 13.44 11.01 2.12
N ALA A 205 12.81 11.90 1.35
CA ALA A 205 13.09 12.08 -0.07
C ALA A 205 14.56 12.42 -0.31
N TYR A 206 15.11 13.37 0.46
CA TYR A 206 16.51 13.74 0.36
C TYR A 206 17.47 12.59 0.69
N ILE A 207 17.16 11.79 1.73
CA ILE A 207 17.96 10.61 2.08
C ILE A 207 17.92 9.57 0.95
N LEU A 208 16.76 9.38 0.31
CA LEU A 208 16.62 8.45 -0.81
C LEU A 208 17.39 8.93 -2.05
N ASP A 209 17.45 10.23 -2.30
CA ASP A 209 18.27 10.79 -3.38
C ASP A 209 19.77 10.53 -3.14
N LEU A 210 20.24 10.69 -1.92
CA LEU A 210 21.61 10.31 -1.55
C LEU A 210 21.88 8.81 -1.74
N ALA A 211 20.87 7.96 -1.57
CA ALA A 211 20.98 6.52 -1.79
C ALA A 211 21.20 6.18 -3.27
N LYS A 212 20.61 6.93 -4.20
CA LYS A 212 20.80 6.75 -5.66
C LYS A 212 22.26 6.94 -6.06
N ASP A 213 22.92 7.93 -5.49
CA ASP A 213 24.29 8.32 -5.83
C ASP A 213 25.36 7.41 -5.20
N SER A 214 25.00 6.57 -4.23
CA SER A 214 25.94 5.75 -3.47
C SER A 214 25.52 4.29 -3.33
N LYS A 215 25.76 3.51 -4.38
CA LYS A 215 25.42 2.07 -4.40
C LYS A 215 25.99 1.29 -3.21
N SER A 216 27.19 1.63 -2.74
CA SER A 216 27.83 0.95 -1.60
C SER A 216 27.19 1.24 -0.24
N ARG A 217 26.41 2.31 -0.12
CA ARG A 217 25.74 2.74 1.12
C ARG A 217 24.21 2.75 1.01
N GLN A 218 23.67 2.20 -0.06
CA GLN A 218 22.25 2.23 -0.36
C GLN A 218 21.39 1.67 0.79
N GLU A 219 21.78 0.51 1.35
CA GLU A 219 21.08 -0.10 2.50
C GLU A 219 21.10 0.80 3.75
N GLU A 220 22.20 1.50 3.98
CA GLU A 220 22.33 2.43 5.11
C GLU A 220 21.38 3.62 4.97
N TYR A 221 21.31 4.22 3.78
CA TYR A 221 20.39 5.33 3.50
C TYR A 221 18.92 4.89 3.55
N LEU A 222 18.58 3.74 2.98
CA LEU A 222 17.23 3.17 3.08
C LEU A 222 16.85 2.93 4.55
N SER A 223 17.77 2.40 5.35
CA SER A 223 17.58 2.22 6.79
C SER A 223 17.34 3.55 7.51
N LEU A 224 18.09 4.60 7.16
CA LEU A 224 17.94 5.94 7.74
C LEU A 224 16.58 6.57 7.37
N ALA A 225 16.18 6.51 6.09
CA ALA A 225 14.86 6.98 5.66
C ALA A 225 13.73 6.25 6.42
N ARG A 226 13.87 4.94 6.61
CA ARG A 226 12.92 4.14 7.39
C ARG A 226 12.85 4.58 8.87
N MET A 227 13.98 4.97 9.47
CA MET A 227 14.00 5.52 10.85
C MET A 227 13.26 6.84 10.93
N VAL A 228 13.39 7.73 9.94
CA VAL A 228 12.62 8.97 9.87
C VAL A 228 11.12 8.65 9.76
N ALA A 229 10.74 7.73 8.89
CA ALA A 229 9.35 7.31 8.74
C ALA A 229 8.73 6.80 10.05
N HIS A 230 9.45 5.99 10.84
CA HIS A 230 8.95 5.45 12.10
C HIS A 230 8.50 6.51 13.09
N LYS A 231 9.15 7.68 13.11
CA LYS A 231 8.76 8.80 13.98
C LYS A 231 7.39 9.39 13.65
N THR A 232 6.87 9.13 12.45
CA THR A 232 5.62 9.74 11.97
C THR A 232 4.37 8.93 12.31
N TYR A 233 4.50 7.63 12.62
CA TYR A 233 3.35 6.75 12.84
C TYR A 233 3.43 5.88 14.10
N ILE A 234 4.50 5.95 14.88
CA ILE A 234 4.61 5.28 16.18
C ILE A 234 4.60 6.33 17.30
N SER A 235 3.78 6.14 18.33
CA SER A 235 3.78 7.06 19.47
C SER A 235 5.12 7.03 20.22
N LEU A 236 5.53 8.19 20.74
CA LEU A 236 6.77 8.31 21.53
C LEU A 236 6.73 7.44 22.80
N ASP A 237 5.56 7.27 23.40
CA ASP A 237 5.39 6.41 24.58
C ASP A 237 5.68 4.95 24.24
N LEU A 238 5.13 4.45 23.12
CA LEU A 238 5.39 3.10 22.67
C LEU A 238 6.86 2.88 22.28
N LEU A 239 7.49 3.88 21.64
CA LEU A 239 8.92 3.83 21.34
C LEU A 239 9.75 3.80 22.63
N SER A 240 9.38 4.61 23.62
CA SER A 240 10.04 4.66 24.92
C SER A 240 9.89 3.34 25.69
N GLU A 241 8.70 2.75 25.70
CA GLU A 241 8.47 1.43 26.32
C GLU A 241 9.30 0.34 25.65
N ARG A 242 9.33 0.30 24.33
CA ARG A 242 10.15 -0.65 23.56
C ARG A 242 11.65 -0.44 23.83
N ALA A 243 12.10 0.81 23.89
CA ALA A 243 13.50 1.13 24.20
C ALA A 243 13.87 0.70 25.63
N LYS A 244 13.00 0.92 26.63
CA LYS A 244 13.21 0.48 28.01
C LYS A 244 13.24 -1.04 28.15
N ALA A 245 12.35 -1.75 27.48
CA ALA A 245 12.31 -3.22 27.52
C ALA A 245 13.59 -3.86 26.99
N GLU A 246 14.37 -3.14 26.18
CA GLU A 246 15.56 -3.62 25.51
C GLU A 246 16.87 -3.01 26.01
N SER A 247 16.79 -1.93 26.79
CA SER A 247 17.96 -1.29 27.42
C SER A 247 18.41 -2.06 28.66
N LYS A 248 18.85 -3.30 28.48
CA LYS A 248 19.74 -3.93 29.47
C LYS A 248 21.11 -3.29 29.31
N TYR A 249 21.34 -2.25 30.12
CA TYR A 249 22.65 -1.63 30.41
C TYR A 249 23.53 -1.28 29.21
N ILE A 250 23.39 -0.06 28.71
CA ILE A 250 24.48 0.65 28.07
C ILE A 250 24.68 1.94 28.85
N ASP A 251 25.76 2.00 29.58
CA ASP A 251 26.11 3.04 30.55
C ASP A 251 26.82 4.23 29.87
N ASN A 252 26.34 4.70 28.73
CA ASN A 252 26.84 5.92 28.07
C ASN A 252 25.84 6.58 27.16
N GLU A 253 25.98 7.89 27.01
CA GLU A 253 25.07 8.82 26.32
C GLU A 253 24.74 8.48 24.84
N MET A 254 25.48 7.59 24.18
CA MET A 254 25.26 7.15 22.81
C MET A 254 24.48 5.83 22.68
N GLY A 255 24.02 5.26 23.78
CA GLY A 255 23.41 3.92 23.80
C GLY A 255 22.18 3.73 22.91
N LEU A 256 21.32 4.73 22.82
CA LEU A 256 20.08 4.68 22.03
C LEU A 256 20.35 4.58 20.52
N GLU A 257 21.36 5.27 20.01
CA GLU A 257 21.73 5.26 18.59
C GLU A 257 22.28 3.87 18.15
N ILE A 258 23.07 3.24 19.02
CA ILE A 258 23.66 1.92 18.75
C ILE A 258 22.59 0.82 18.74
N ILE A 259 21.64 0.85 19.67
CA ILE A 259 20.55 -0.14 19.79
C ILE A 259 19.66 -0.08 18.56
N TYR A 260 19.28 1.12 18.12
CA TYR A 260 18.44 1.31 16.95
C TYR A 260 19.13 0.83 15.66
N LYS A 261 20.38 1.18 15.46
CA LYS A 261 21.21 0.73 14.33
C LYS A 261 21.37 -0.80 14.28
N GLN A 262 21.59 -1.43 15.43
CA GLN A 262 21.76 -2.89 15.50
C GLN A 262 20.47 -3.65 15.18
N LYS A 263 19.31 -3.17 15.63
CA LYS A 263 18.01 -3.82 15.36
C LYS A 263 17.55 -3.68 13.95
N THR A 264 17.69 -2.49 13.40
CA THR A 264 17.35 -2.24 11.98
C THR A 264 18.24 -3.09 11.08
N ARG A 265 19.55 -3.21 11.38
CA ARG A 265 20.45 -4.11 10.67
C ARG A 265 20.09 -5.58 10.84
N LYS A 266 19.61 -6.01 12.02
CA LYS A 266 19.21 -7.39 12.27
C LYS A 266 17.95 -7.76 11.50
N LYS A 267 16.91 -6.92 11.55
CA LYS A 267 15.67 -7.11 10.78
C LYS A 267 15.90 -7.09 9.27
N LEU A 268 16.74 -6.17 8.76
CA LEU A 268 17.11 -6.13 7.34
C LEU A 268 17.87 -7.39 6.92
N LYS A 269 18.79 -7.89 7.75
CA LYS A 269 19.50 -9.14 7.46
C LYS A 269 18.62 -10.39 7.55
N GLU A 270 17.63 -10.40 8.41
CA GLU A 270 16.65 -11.49 8.52
C GLU A 270 15.68 -11.47 7.32
N SER A 271 15.26 -10.29 6.83
CA SER A 271 14.43 -10.15 5.63
C SER A 271 15.15 -10.45 4.31
N GLN A 272 16.49 -10.43 4.30
CA GLN A 272 17.30 -10.78 3.12
C GLN A 272 17.72 -12.25 3.08
N ARG A 273 17.52 -13.01 4.18
CA ARG A 273 17.85 -14.44 4.26
C ARG A 273 16.66 -15.36 4.01
N ASN A 274 15.48 -14.78 3.91
CA ASN A 274 14.25 -15.45 3.54
C ASN A 274 13.73 -14.92 2.19
#